data_ec0c0682708abf2e0d96095077c26c2b
#
_entry.id   ec0c0682708abf2e0d96095077c26c2b
#
_cell.length_a   1.000
_cell.length_b   1.000
_cell.length_c   1.000
_cell.angle_alpha   90.00
_cell.angle_beta   90.00
_cell.angle_gamma   90.00
#
_symmetry.space_group_name_H-M   'P 1'
#
loop_
_entity.id
_entity.type
_entity.pdbx_description
1 polymer ?
#
loop_
_entity_poly.entity_id
_entity_poly.type
_entity_poly.pdbx_seq_one_letter_code
_entity_poly.pdbx_strand_id
1 'polypeptide(L)'
;MKSPFTGGNVSLQQENSELVFRKEKFQYTYLYYECEDTKEHFTTTEIDELNLAQVYNQYRIKYGIPFPDEIKQIREMYDLSALKMSEILGFGDNQYRLYESGDMPSEANGKVLNLI
;
A
#
# COMPACT_ATOMS: atom_id res chain seq x y z
N MET A 1 6.43 -15.56 -16.57
CA MET A 1 5.13 -14.97 -16.93
C MET A 1 5.03 -14.83 -18.45
N LYS A 2 3.86 -15.08 -18.99
CA LYS A 2 3.62 -14.94 -20.43
C LYS A 2 2.88 -13.64 -20.73
N SER A 3 3.19 -13.04 -21.89
CA SER A 3 2.51 -11.83 -22.34
C SER A 3 1.00 -12.07 -22.52
N PRO A 4 0.14 -11.18 -22.01
CA PRO A 4 -1.30 -11.27 -22.29
C PRO A 4 -1.65 -10.94 -23.74
N PHE A 5 -0.71 -10.36 -24.51
CA PHE A 5 -0.94 -9.99 -25.90
C PHE A 5 -0.58 -11.10 -26.88
N THR A 6 0.54 -11.81 -26.64
CA THR A 6 1.06 -12.80 -27.60
C THR A 6 1.36 -14.16 -26.98
N GLY A 7 1.36 -14.28 -25.65
CA GLY A 7 1.84 -15.48 -24.96
C GLY A 7 3.35 -15.64 -24.97
N GLY A 8 4.07 -14.65 -25.52
CA GLY A 8 5.53 -14.65 -25.55
C GLY A 8 6.16 -14.16 -24.25
N ASN A 9 7.44 -13.83 -24.32
CA ASN A 9 8.19 -13.37 -23.15
C ASN A 9 7.82 -11.94 -22.77
N VAL A 10 7.99 -11.63 -21.47
CA VAL A 10 7.84 -10.28 -20.94
C VAL A 10 9.10 -9.90 -20.17
N SER A 11 9.36 -8.59 -20.09
CA SER A 11 10.43 -8.05 -19.28
C SER A 11 9.87 -7.05 -18.27
N LEU A 12 10.44 -7.04 -17.07
CA LEU A 12 10.10 -6.06 -16.05
C LEU A 12 10.90 -4.78 -16.32
N GLN A 13 10.17 -3.66 -16.42
CA GLN A 13 10.76 -2.35 -16.68
C GLN A 13 10.49 -1.42 -15.52
N GLN A 14 11.26 -0.34 -15.43
CA GLN A 14 11.07 0.68 -14.42
C GLN A 14 11.37 2.06 -14.98
N GLU A 15 10.67 3.05 -14.46
CA GLU A 15 10.93 4.46 -14.77
C GLU A 15 10.58 5.34 -13.60
N ASN A 16 11.21 6.52 -13.52
CA ASN A 16 10.89 7.50 -12.49
C ASN A 16 9.53 8.12 -12.79
N SER A 17 8.68 8.21 -11.78
CA SER A 17 7.34 8.75 -11.92
C SER A 17 6.93 9.53 -10.67
N GLU A 18 5.82 10.25 -10.76
CA GLU A 18 5.23 11.00 -9.66
C GLU A 18 3.77 10.61 -9.48
N LEU A 19 3.32 10.61 -8.25
CA LEU A 19 1.92 10.42 -7.90
C LEU A 19 1.52 11.49 -6.89
N VAL A 20 0.37 12.11 -7.10
CA VAL A 20 -0.22 13.03 -6.13
C VAL A 20 -1.12 12.25 -5.19
N PHE A 21 -0.82 12.31 -3.89
CA PHE A 21 -1.61 11.67 -2.85
C PHE A 21 -1.88 12.70 -1.76
N ARG A 22 -3.15 12.92 -1.45
CA ARG A 22 -3.59 13.91 -0.46
C ARG A 22 -2.96 15.29 -0.68
N LYS A 23 -2.99 15.74 -1.95
CA LYS A 23 -2.47 17.04 -2.42
C LYS A 23 -0.95 17.19 -2.34
N GLU A 24 -0.20 16.11 -2.10
CA GLU A 24 1.25 16.11 -2.10
C GLU A 24 1.78 15.24 -3.24
N LYS A 25 2.88 15.68 -3.84
CA LYS A 25 3.57 14.93 -4.89
C LYS A 25 4.60 14.01 -4.26
N PHE A 26 4.57 12.74 -4.66
CA PHE A 26 5.55 11.75 -4.26
C PHE A 26 6.24 11.18 -5.49
N GLN A 27 7.54 11.13 -5.47
CA GLN A 27 8.32 10.49 -6.51
C GLN A 27 8.53 9.02 -6.15
N TYR A 28 8.42 8.15 -7.15
CA TYR A 28 8.57 6.73 -6.96
C TYR A 28 9.08 6.06 -8.22
N THR A 29 9.49 4.80 -8.12
CA THR A 29 9.89 3.99 -9.27
C THR A 29 8.67 3.23 -9.78
N TYR A 30 8.14 3.67 -10.93
CA TYR A 30 7.01 2.99 -11.57
C TYR A 30 7.48 1.70 -12.22
N LEU A 31 6.94 0.58 -11.77
CA LEU A 31 7.22 -0.75 -12.29
C LEU A 31 6.11 -1.19 -13.24
N TYR A 32 6.49 -1.78 -14.36
CA TYR A 32 5.55 -2.31 -15.34
C TYR A 32 6.20 -3.43 -16.14
N TYR A 33 5.38 -4.23 -16.78
CA TYR A 33 5.86 -5.26 -17.72
C TYR A 33 5.75 -4.77 -19.14
N GLU A 34 6.68 -5.20 -19.98
CA GLU A 34 6.68 -4.94 -21.40
C GLU A 34 6.67 -6.27 -22.17
N CYS A 35 5.72 -6.42 -23.10
CA CYS A 35 5.71 -7.55 -24.01
C CYS A 35 6.89 -7.42 -24.98
N GLU A 36 7.76 -8.42 -25.03
CA GLU A 36 8.95 -8.37 -25.90
C GLU A 36 8.58 -8.34 -27.38
N ASP A 37 7.47 -8.96 -27.77
CA ASP A 37 7.03 -9.04 -29.16
C ASP A 37 6.42 -7.74 -29.67
N THR A 38 5.49 -7.15 -28.90
CA THR A 38 4.70 -5.98 -29.32
C THR A 38 5.18 -4.67 -28.73
N LYS A 39 6.01 -4.71 -27.68
CA LYS A 39 6.44 -3.56 -26.87
C LYS A 39 5.31 -2.87 -26.12
N GLU A 40 4.15 -3.52 -26.01
CA GLU A 40 3.04 -2.99 -25.21
C GLU A 40 3.30 -3.18 -23.72
N HIS A 41 2.84 -2.23 -22.92
CA HIS A 41 3.04 -2.21 -21.48
C HIS A 41 1.78 -2.70 -20.76
N PHE A 42 1.97 -3.36 -19.63
CA PHE A 42 0.89 -3.77 -18.75
C PHE A 42 1.39 -3.90 -17.33
N THR A 43 0.45 -3.96 -16.39
CA THR A 43 0.75 -4.23 -14.99
C THR A 43 -0.10 -5.41 -14.51
N THR A 44 0.26 -5.93 -13.33
CA THR A 44 -0.52 -6.93 -12.62
C THR A 44 -0.97 -6.33 -11.30
N THR A 45 -1.91 -6.98 -10.61
CA THR A 45 -2.34 -6.53 -9.28
C THR A 45 -1.16 -6.41 -8.32
N GLU A 46 -0.25 -7.39 -8.34
CA GLU A 46 0.93 -7.39 -7.48
C GLU A 46 1.86 -6.20 -7.75
N ILE A 47 2.07 -5.88 -9.05
CA ILE A 47 2.89 -4.73 -9.43
C ILE A 47 2.19 -3.41 -9.07
N ASP A 48 0.89 -3.32 -9.27
CA ASP A 48 0.11 -2.12 -8.89
C ASP A 48 0.21 -1.87 -7.39
N GLU A 49 0.12 -2.92 -6.58
CA GLU A 49 0.27 -2.83 -5.13
C GLU A 49 1.67 -2.35 -4.73
N LEU A 50 2.72 -2.86 -5.39
CA LEU A 50 4.10 -2.41 -5.14
C LEU A 50 4.30 -0.93 -5.51
N ASN A 51 3.73 -0.50 -6.62
CA ASN A 51 3.82 0.88 -7.05
C ASN A 51 3.15 1.81 -6.02
N LEU A 52 1.95 1.47 -5.58
CA LEU A 52 1.21 2.27 -4.60
C LEU A 52 1.87 2.23 -3.22
N ALA A 53 2.41 1.08 -2.82
CA ALA A 53 3.07 0.92 -1.53
C ALA A 53 4.26 1.87 -1.36
N GLN A 54 5.01 2.14 -2.43
CA GLN A 54 6.13 3.09 -2.38
C GLN A 54 5.67 4.48 -1.95
N VAL A 55 4.55 4.94 -2.50
CA VAL A 55 3.98 6.26 -2.17
C VAL A 55 3.40 6.23 -0.75
N TYR A 56 2.65 5.20 -0.40
CA TYR A 56 2.06 5.06 0.93
C TYR A 56 3.13 5.00 2.02
N ASN A 57 4.22 4.27 1.78
CA ASN A 57 5.28 4.16 2.78
C ASN A 57 6.01 5.49 2.99
N GLN A 58 6.21 6.27 1.94
CA GLN A 58 6.75 7.63 2.07
C GLN A 58 5.82 8.51 2.90
N TYR A 59 4.52 8.42 2.68
CA TYR A 59 3.52 9.16 3.44
C TYR A 59 3.52 8.74 4.91
N ARG A 60 3.58 7.43 5.19
CA ARG A 60 3.65 6.92 6.57
C ARG A 60 4.87 7.45 7.31
N ILE A 61 6.04 7.41 6.67
CA ILE A 61 7.27 7.93 7.27
C ILE A 61 7.15 9.42 7.55
N LYS A 62 6.63 10.18 6.60
CA LYS A 62 6.53 11.63 6.71
C LYS A 62 5.61 12.06 7.85
N TYR A 63 4.50 11.36 8.06
CA TYR A 63 3.48 11.74 9.03
C TYR A 63 3.43 10.85 10.27
N GLY A 64 4.38 9.95 10.42
CA GLY A 64 4.46 9.12 11.63
C GLY A 64 3.35 8.09 11.74
N ILE A 65 2.80 7.62 10.63
CA ILE A 65 1.76 6.60 10.63
C ILE A 65 2.43 5.23 10.74
N PRO A 66 2.01 4.35 11.67
CA PRO A 66 2.56 3.01 11.77
C PRO A 66 2.38 2.20 10.48
N PHE A 67 3.34 1.36 10.16
CA PHE A 67 3.26 0.45 9.03
C PHE A 67 2.29 -0.71 9.34
N PRO A 68 1.76 -1.41 8.32
CA PRO A 68 0.79 -2.48 8.54
C PRO A 68 1.23 -3.56 9.52
N ASP A 69 2.48 -3.99 9.48
CA ASP A 69 3.03 -4.96 10.42
C ASP A 69 3.12 -4.40 11.84
N GLU A 70 3.45 -3.13 12.00
CA GLU A 70 3.45 -2.45 13.29
C GLU A 70 2.05 -2.32 13.86
N ILE A 71 1.05 -2.02 13.02
CA ILE A 71 -0.36 -1.95 13.42
C ILE A 71 -0.82 -3.30 13.96
N LYS A 72 -0.44 -4.38 13.31
CA LYS A 72 -0.74 -5.75 13.78
C LYS A 72 -0.06 -6.03 15.11
N GLN A 73 1.20 -5.65 15.28
CA GLN A 73 1.96 -5.84 16.51
C GLN A 73 1.33 -5.11 17.69
N ILE A 74 0.78 -3.92 17.47
CA ILE A 74 0.12 -3.15 18.53
C ILE A 74 -1.04 -3.94 19.13
N ARG A 75 -1.95 -4.48 18.29
CA ARG A 75 -3.06 -5.26 18.84
C ARG A 75 -2.62 -6.57 19.48
N GLU A 76 -1.57 -7.20 18.97
CA GLU A 76 -1.02 -8.43 19.55
C GLU A 76 -0.42 -8.18 20.94
N MET A 77 0.20 -7.01 21.14
CA MET A 77 0.68 -6.58 22.47
C MET A 77 -0.43 -6.53 23.50
N TYR A 78 -1.63 -6.12 23.11
CA TYR A 78 -2.78 -6.02 23.99
C TYR A 78 -3.63 -7.30 23.99
N ASP A 79 -3.21 -8.32 23.24
CA ASP A 79 -3.93 -9.60 23.12
C ASP A 79 -5.38 -9.40 22.67
N LEU A 80 -5.57 -8.54 21.68
CA LEU A 80 -6.89 -8.20 21.15
C LEU A 80 -7.02 -8.59 19.68
N SER A 81 -8.27 -8.89 19.26
CA SER A 81 -8.57 -9.07 17.85
C SER A 81 -8.62 -7.73 17.12
N ALA A 82 -8.52 -7.75 15.78
CA ALA A 82 -8.66 -6.54 14.99
C ALA A 82 -10.04 -5.90 15.15
N LEU A 83 -11.10 -6.72 15.24
CA LEU A 83 -12.45 -6.21 15.49
C LEU A 83 -12.54 -5.49 16.84
N LYS A 84 -11.97 -6.07 17.89
CA LYS A 84 -11.98 -5.47 19.22
C LYS A 84 -11.20 -4.16 19.26
N MET A 85 -10.07 -4.09 18.56
CA MET A 85 -9.32 -2.83 18.42
C MET A 85 -10.14 -1.76 17.71
N SER A 86 -10.86 -2.13 16.65
CA SER A 86 -11.75 -1.18 15.96
C SER A 86 -12.82 -0.64 16.90
N GLU A 87 -13.42 -1.49 17.71
CA GLU A 87 -14.43 -1.06 18.71
C GLU A 87 -13.86 -0.11 19.74
N ILE A 88 -12.72 -0.45 20.32
CA ILE A 88 -12.08 0.34 21.38
C ILE A 88 -11.66 1.71 20.85
N LEU A 89 -11.10 1.76 19.65
CA LEU A 89 -10.58 3.01 19.07
C LEU A 89 -11.64 3.85 18.36
N GLY A 90 -12.87 3.33 18.28
CA GLY A 90 -13.95 4.04 17.61
C GLY A 90 -13.86 4.00 16.08
N PHE A 91 -13.15 3.04 15.52
CA PHE A 91 -13.10 2.82 14.08
C PHE A 91 -14.31 2.00 13.64
N GLY A 92 -14.63 2.00 12.33
CA GLY A 92 -15.60 1.05 11.78
C GLY A 92 -15.13 -0.39 11.98
N ASP A 93 -16.07 -1.34 12.05
CA ASP A 93 -15.82 -2.73 12.45
C ASP A 93 -14.66 -3.41 11.72
N ASN A 94 -14.46 -3.10 10.43
CA ASN A 94 -13.44 -3.73 9.62
C ASN A 94 -12.19 -2.84 9.42
N GLN A 95 -12.17 -1.65 9.97
CA GLN A 95 -11.12 -0.67 9.66
C GLN A 95 -9.75 -1.09 10.15
N TYR A 96 -9.63 -1.58 11.38
CA TYR A 96 -8.34 -1.98 11.91
C TYR A 96 -7.71 -3.10 11.07
N ARG A 97 -8.53 -4.09 10.69
CA ARG A 97 -8.08 -5.19 9.83
C ARG A 97 -7.61 -4.70 8.46
N LEU A 98 -8.31 -3.73 7.88
CA LEU A 98 -7.91 -3.13 6.60
C LEU A 98 -6.58 -2.39 6.70
N TYR A 99 -6.35 -1.70 7.82
CA TYR A 99 -5.06 -1.02 8.05
C TYR A 99 -3.91 -2.03 8.17
N GLU A 100 -4.13 -3.18 8.78
CA GLU A 100 -3.13 -4.27 8.80
C GLU A 100 -2.86 -4.82 7.40
N SER A 101 -3.81 -4.71 6.49
CA SER A 101 -3.68 -5.18 5.10
C SER A 101 -3.03 -4.15 4.16
N GLY A 102 -2.80 -2.94 4.64
CA GLY A 102 -2.12 -1.91 3.85
C GLY A 102 -2.95 -0.69 3.49
N ASP A 103 -4.25 -0.65 3.84
CA ASP A 103 -5.07 0.54 3.61
C ASP A 103 -4.50 1.72 4.38
N MET A 104 -4.56 2.90 3.76
CA MET A 104 -4.10 4.13 4.40
C MET A 104 -5.17 4.66 5.34
N PRO A 105 -4.86 4.87 6.64
CA PRO A 105 -5.80 5.50 7.56
C PRO A 105 -6.13 6.92 7.15
N SER A 106 -7.31 7.40 7.55
CA SER A 106 -7.62 8.83 7.52
C SER A 106 -6.62 9.60 8.39
N GLU A 107 -6.54 10.92 8.20
CA GLU A 107 -5.65 11.73 9.04
C GLU A 107 -5.98 11.58 10.53
N ALA A 108 -7.27 11.57 10.87
CA ALA A 108 -7.71 11.42 12.26
C ALA A 108 -7.33 10.04 12.81
N ASN A 109 -7.61 8.97 12.09
CA ASN A 109 -7.28 7.61 12.53
C ASN A 109 -5.77 7.37 12.57
N GLY A 110 -5.03 7.98 11.64
CA GLY A 110 -3.57 7.93 11.64
C GLY A 110 -2.97 8.55 12.91
N LYS A 111 -3.54 9.65 13.37
CA LYS A 111 -3.11 10.27 14.63
C LYS A 111 -3.39 9.36 15.83
N VAL A 112 -4.56 8.73 15.86
CA VAL A 112 -4.91 7.77 16.94
C VAL A 112 -3.92 6.62 16.95
N LEU A 113 -3.62 6.03 15.80
CA LEU A 113 -2.66 4.92 15.70
C LEU A 113 -1.25 5.32 16.15
N ASN A 114 -0.84 6.55 15.86
CA ASN A 114 0.48 7.04 16.26
C ASN A 114 0.59 7.25 17.79
N LEU A 115 -0.53 7.40 18.48
CA LEU A 115 -0.56 7.65 19.93
C LEU A 115 -0.58 6.37 20.76
N ILE A 116 -0.90 5.23 20.20
CA ILE A 116 -1.00 3.95 20.93
C ILE A 116 0.26 3.11 20.90
#